data_0e05764e3a12a7e2c0c2033e5336dcfa
#
_entry.id   0e05764e3a12a7e2c0c2033e5336dcfa
#
_cell.length_a   1.000
_cell.length_b   1.000
_cell.length_c   1.000
_cell.angle_alpha   90.00
_cell.angle_beta   90.00
_cell.angle_gamma   90.00
#
_symmetry.space_group_name_H-M   'P 1'
#
loop_
_entity.id
_entity.type
_entity.pdbx_description
1 polymer ?
#
loop_
_entity_poly.entity_id
_entity_poly.type
_entity_poly.pdbx_seq_one_letter_code
_entity_poly.pdbx_strand_id
1 'polypeptide(L)'
;EKDKTEEATLQEFLRKTQRAVCQSVAKNFANHYDLIMRGIYHNEIIIEDCDEVKCFQALKNFSRVYVFQTKTILDQEVLGFNIINRLLDEFVPVVLKYEKVSMNKYEERIFNNISESAKALYRREAKNATEAEKDYYRLKMAVDFVCNMTDGYAKKVYDTLFT
;
A
#
# COMPACT_ATOMS: atom_id res chain seq x y z
N GLU A 1 -20.34 -32.64 -14.89
CA GLU A 1 -21.57 -31.79 -14.76
C GLU A 1 -21.76 -31.27 -13.35
N LYS A 2 -21.54 -32.10 -12.30
CA LYS A 2 -21.70 -31.71 -10.88
C LYS A 2 -20.72 -30.58 -10.46
N ASP A 3 -19.46 -30.70 -10.86
CA ASP A 3 -18.41 -29.69 -10.57
C ASP A 3 -18.74 -28.32 -11.18
N LYS A 4 -19.25 -28.26 -12.41
CA LYS A 4 -19.64 -26.99 -13.06
C LYS A 4 -20.81 -26.30 -12.35
N THR A 5 -21.72 -27.08 -11.75
CA THR A 5 -22.88 -26.57 -11.03
C THR A 5 -22.44 -25.99 -9.66
N GLU A 6 -21.51 -26.64 -8.97
CA GLU A 6 -20.95 -26.18 -7.69
C GLU A 6 -20.14 -24.89 -7.87
N GLU A 7 -19.31 -24.82 -8.91
CA GLU A 7 -18.54 -23.62 -9.25
C GLU A 7 -19.46 -22.44 -9.62
N ALA A 8 -20.49 -22.65 -10.41
CA ALA A 8 -21.47 -21.63 -10.75
C ALA A 8 -22.23 -21.12 -9.51
N THR A 9 -22.57 -22.02 -8.58
CA THR A 9 -23.22 -21.67 -7.33
C THR A 9 -22.30 -20.82 -6.44
N LEU A 10 -21.02 -21.19 -6.34
CA LEU A 10 -20.02 -20.43 -5.59
C LEU A 10 -19.83 -19.03 -6.18
N GLN A 11 -19.71 -18.92 -7.49
CA GLN A 11 -19.56 -17.63 -8.17
C GLN A 11 -20.78 -16.72 -7.96
N GLU A 12 -21.99 -17.29 -8.03
CA GLU A 12 -23.21 -16.53 -7.75
C GLU A 12 -23.28 -16.07 -6.30
N PHE A 13 -22.89 -16.90 -5.34
CA PHE A 13 -22.78 -16.54 -3.93
C PHE A 13 -21.77 -15.40 -3.74
N LEU A 14 -20.57 -15.50 -4.29
CA LEU A 14 -19.54 -14.46 -4.19
C LEU A 14 -20.03 -13.13 -4.78
N ARG A 15 -20.68 -13.17 -5.94
CA ARG A 15 -21.24 -11.99 -6.60
C ARG A 15 -22.32 -11.31 -5.76
N LYS A 16 -23.23 -12.08 -5.16
CA LYS A 16 -24.29 -11.54 -4.26
C LYS A 16 -23.67 -10.90 -3.02
N THR A 17 -22.75 -11.60 -2.37
CA THR A 17 -22.05 -11.09 -1.17
C THR A 17 -21.28 -9.82 -1.48
N GLN A 18 -20.51 -9.78 -2.56
CA GLN A 18 -19.77 -8.59 -2.98
C GLN A 18 -20.70 -7.40 -3.23
N ARG A 19 -21.82 -7.63 -3.93
CA ARG A 19 -22.81 -6.57 -4.19
C ARG A 19 -23.41 -6.02 -2.91
N ALA A 20 -23.80 -6.89 -1.97
CA ALA A 20 -24.36 -6.49 -0.67
C ALA A 20 -23.34 -5.70 0.14
N VAL A 21 -22.08 -6.13 0.21
CA VAL A 21 -21.00 -5.41 0.89
C VAL A 21 -20.78 -4.03 0.27
N CYS A 22 -20.72 -3.92 -1.06
CA CYS A 22 -20.58 -2.62 -1.74
C CYS A 22 -21.74 -1.68 -1.45
N GLN A 23 -22.99 -2.19 -1.42
CA GLN A 23 -24.17 -1.40 -1.10
C GLN A 23 -24.17 -0.91 0.36
N SER A 24 -23.79 -1.78 1.30
CA SER A 24 -23.66 -1.44 2.70
C SER A 24 -22.60 -0.36 2.92
N VAL A 25 -21.42 -0.53 2.34
CA VAL A 25 -20.33 0.46 2.39
C VAL A 25 -20.76 1.81 1.81
N ALA A 26 -21.39 1.82 0.64
CA ALA A 26 -21.84 3.06 0.00
C ALA A 26 -22.88 3.80 0.86
N LYS A 27 -23.83 3.07 1.44
CA LYS A 27 -24.84 3.63 2.36
C LYS A 27 -24.19 4.22 3.62
N ASN A 28 -23.27 3.48 4.24
CA ASN A 28 -22.58 3.94 5.44
C ASN A 28 -21.66 5.12 5.17
N PHE A 29 -20.96 5.12 4.06
CA PHE A 29 -20.17 6.27 3.61
C PHE A 29 -21.05 7.51 3.47
N ALA A 30 -22.21 7.40 2.79
CA ALA A 30 -23.14 8.52 2.65
C ALA A 30 -23.68 9.02 4.00
N ASN A 31 -24.03 8.10 4.90
CA ASN A 31 -24.56 8.44 6.23
C ASN A 31 -23.53 9.14 7.14
N HIS A 32 -22.25 8.87 6.94
CA HIS A 32 -21.17 9.41 7.77
C HIS A 32 -20.25 10.38 7.02
N TYR A 33 -20.67 10.82 5.83
CA TYR A 33 -19.85 11.64 4.94
C TYR A 33 -19.22 12.85 5.64
N ASP A 34 -20.00 13.64 6.38
CA ASP A 34 -19.51 14.84 7.07
C ASP A 34 -18.46 14.52 8.15
N LEU A 35 -18.64 13.42 8.87
CA LEU A 35 -17.68 12.98 9.89
C LEU A 35 -16.39 12.47 9.26
N ILE A 36 -16.49 11.77 8.12
CA ILE A 36 -15.34 11.28 7.35
C ILE A 36 -14.55 12.46 6.79
N MET A 37 -15.22 13.41 6.15
CA MET A 37 -14.57 14.60 5.58
C MET A 37 -13.92 15.51 6.63
N ARG A 38 -14.42 15.49 7.86
CA ARG A 38 -13.83 16.21 9.00
C ARG A 38 -12.71 15.42 9.70
N GLY A 39 -12.43 14.18 9.28
CA GLY A 39 -11.38 13.33 9.86
C GLY A 39 -11.67 12.84 11.29
N ILE A 40 -12.96 12.83 11.70
CA ILE A 40 -13.39 12.42 13.05
C ILE A 40 -14.17 11.10 13.07
N TYR A 41 -14.30 10.42 11.92
CA TYR A 41 -14.88 9.10 11.83
C TYR A 41 -13.81 8.04 12.07
N HIS A 42 -13.93 7.26 13.14
CA HIS A 42 -12.92 6.26 13.56
C HIS A 42 -13.44 4.82 13.53
N ASN A 43 -14.68 4.61 13.08
CA ASN A 43 -15.28 3.27 13.03
C ASN A 43 -15.03 2.60 11.68
N GLU A 44 -15.15 1.26 11.63
CA GLU A 44 -15.20 0.54 10.37
C GLU A 44 -16.42 0.99 9.55
N ILE A 45 -16.21 1.11 8.22
CA ILE A 45 -17.28 1.52 7.31
C ILE A 45 -18.21 0.36 6.95
N ILE A 46 -17.74 -0.88 7.12
CA ILE A 46 -18.53 -2.10 6.92
C ILE A 46 -19.25 -2.43 8.24
N ILE A 47 -20.57 -2.30 8.25
CA ILE A 47 -21.39 -2.69 9.39
C ILE A 47 -22.30 -3.88 9.03
N GLU A 48 -22.58 -4.72 10.01
CA GLU A 48 -23.40 -5.94 9.84
C GLU A 48 -24.89 -5.59 9.77
N ASP A 49 -25.32 -4.99 8.67
CA ASP A 49 -26.71 -4.55 8.44
C ASP A 49 -27.55 -5.56 7.63
N CYS A 50 -26.95 -6.62 7.10
CA CYS A 50 -27.64 -7.71 6.42
C CYS A 50 -26.86 -9.04 6.55
N ASP A 51 -27.53 -10.16 6.23
CA ASP A 51 -26.97 -11.50 6.43
C ASP A 51 -25.76 -11.76 5.50
N GLU A 52 -25.75 -11.19 4.31
CA GLU A 52 -24.62 -11.28 3.38
C GLU A 52 -23.37 -10.60 3.95
N VAL A 53 -23.52 -9.45 4.61
CA VAL A 53 -22.39 -8.76 5.27
C VAL A 53 -21.92 -9.53 6.50
N LYS A 54 -22.81 -10.12 7.29
CA LYS A 54 -22.44 -11.02 8.40
C LYS A 54 -21.66 -12.22 7.88
N CYS A 55 -22.11 -12.83 6.79
CA CYS A 55 -21.40 -13.93 6.14
C CYS A 55 -20.01 -13.50 5.67
N PHE A 56 -19.89 -12.33 5.06
CA PHE A 56 -18.58 -11.76 4.67
C PHE A 56 -17.66 -11.57 5.87
N GLN A 57 -18.16 -11.05 6.99
CA GLN A 57 -17.35 -10.90 8.20
C GLN A 57 -16.94 -12.24 8.80
N ALA A 58 -17.80 -13.25 8.74
CA ALA A 58 -17.46 -14.61 9.16
C ALA A 58 -16.33 -15.21 8.28
N LEU A 59 -16.41 -15.04 6.96
CA LEU A 59 -15.36 -15.45 6.02
C LEU A 59 -14.04 -14.68 6.25
N LYS A 60 -14.11 -13.38 6.49
CA LYS A 60 -12.95 -12.55 6.84
C LYS A 60 -12.25 -13.07 8.11
N ASN A 61 -13.02 -13.38 9.14
CA ASN A 61 -12.49 -13.95 10.39
C ASN A 61 -11.91 -15.34 10.20
N PHE A 62 -12.56 -16.19 9.42
CA PHE A 62 -12.04 -17.51 9.06
C PHE A 62 -10.70 -17.38 8.33
N SER A 63 -10.63 -16.54 7.30
CA SER A 63 -9.41 -16.30 6.54
C SER A 63 -8.28 -15.76 7.42
N ARG A 64 -8.59 -14.87 8.36
CA ARG A 64 -7.59 -14.34 9.31
C ARG A 64 -6.97 -15.43 10.17
N VAL A 65 -7.77 -16.42 10.63
CA VAL A 65 -7.31 -17.47 11.54
C VAL A 65 -6.62 -18.61 10.78
N TYR A 66 -7.19 -19.04 9.66
CA TYR A 66 -6.78 -20.30 9.01
C TYR A 66 -5.95 -20.11 7.75
N VAL A 67 -6.01 -18.93 7.12
CA VAL A 67 -5.26 -18.64 5.88
C VAL A 67 -4.06 -17.75 6.18
N PHE A 68 -4.29 -16.56 6.73
CA PHE A 68 -3.22 -15.56 6.93
C PHE A 68 -2.24 -15.91 8.05
N GLN A 69 -2.57 -16.87 8.91
CA GLN A 69 -1.64 -17.38 9.93
C GLN A 69 -0.82 -18.58 9.46
N THR A 70 -0.90 -18.95 8.19
CA THR A 70 -0.04 -20.04 7.67
C THR A 70 1.40 -19.56 7.57
N LYS A 71 2.34 -20.49 7.88
CA LYS A 71 3.78 -20.19 7.87
C LYS A 71 4.24 -19.55 6.56
N THR A 72 3.75 -20.05 5.45
CA THR A 72 4.10 -19.52 4.11
C THR A 72 3.75 -18.03 3.96
N ILE A 73 2.57 -17.62 4.43
CA ILE A 73 2.15 -16.22 4.35
C ILE A 73 2.93 -15.35 5.33
N LEU A 74 3.12 -15.82 6.56
CA LEU A 74 3.92 -15.10 7.57
C LEU A 74 5.37 -14.92 7.12
N ASP A 75 5.99 -15.92 6.51
CA ASP A 75 7.35 -15.83 5.95
C ASP A 75 7.40 -14.77 4.82
N GLN A 76 6.38 -14.69 3.96
CA GLN A 76 6.28 -13.68 2.90
C GLN A 76 6.06 -12.28 3.47
N GLU A 77 5.25 -12.12 4.50
CA GLU A 77 5.04 -10.82 5.17
C GLU A 77 6.33 -10.31 5.80
N VAL A 78 7.07 -11.18 6.51
CA VAL A 78 8.37 -10.83 7.10
C VAL A 78 9.38 -10.45 6.00
N LEU A 79 9.43 -11.20 4.91
CA LEU A 79 10.30 -10.89 3.78
C LEU A 79 9.95 -9.53 3.16
N GLY A 80 8.66 -9.29 2.89
CA GLY A 80 8.19 -8.01 2.34
C GLY A 80 8.51 -6.83 3.26
N PHE A 81 8.27 -6.97 4.56
CA PHE A 81 8.62 -5.98 5.57
C PHE A 81 10.13 -5.65 5.54
N ASN A 82 10.98 -6.67 5.50
CA ASN A 82 12.44 -6.49 5.46
C ASN A 82 12.89 -5.79 4.17
N ILE A 83 12.33 -6.18 3.03
CA ILE A 83 12.63 -5.54 1.72
C ILE A 83 12.29 -4.05 1.76
N ILE A 84 11.08 -3.70 2.18
CA ILE A 84 10.62 -2.30 2.20
C ILE A 84 11.47 -1.46 3.14
N ASN A 85 11.71 -1.94 4.37
CA ASN A 85 12.51 -1.18 5.33
C ASN A 85 13.95 -0.97 4.84
N ARG A 86 14.60 -2.03 4.30
CA ARG A 86 15.95 -1.92 3.77
C ARG A 86 16.04 -0.98 2.58
N LEU A 87 15.05 -0.97 1.70
CA LEU A 87 15.00 -0.01 0.60
C LEU A 87 14.84 1.42 1.12
N LEU A 88 13.97 1.65 2.10
CA LEU A 88 13.82 2.98 2.72
C LEU A 88 15.10 3.41 3.45
N ASP A 89 15.74 2.52 4.20
CA ASP A 89 17.01 2.80 4.89
C ASP A 89 18.12 3.23 3.92
N GLU A 90 18.07 2.74 2.68
CA GLU A 90 19.04 3.07 1.64
C GLU A 90 18.68 4.37 0.90
N PHE A 91 17.41 4.53 0.49
CA PHE A 91 17.00 5.68 -0.33
C PHE A 91 16.82 6.96 0.48
N VAL A 92 16.30 6.90 1.71
CA VAL A 92 16.00 8.08 2.55
C VAL A 92 17.25 8.93 2.84
N PRO A 93 18.36 8.37 3.34
CA PRO A 93 19.57 9.17 3.57
C PRO A 93 20.11 9.84 2.30
N VAL A 94 19.99 9.17 1.16
CA VAL A 94 20.48 9.67 -0.13
C VAL A 94 19.62 10.85 -0.61
N VAL A 95 18.28 10.72 -0.58
CA VAL A 95 17.41 11.82 -1.02
C VAL A 95 17.52 13.06 -0.13
N LEU A 96 17.77 12.90 1.17
CA LEU A 96 17.95 14.02 2.09
C LEU A 96 19.22 14.82 1.79
N LYS A 97 20.22 14.24 1.12
CA LYS A 97 21.44 14.94 0.66
C LYS A 97 21.21 15.73 -0.62
N TYR A 98 20.17 15.40 -1.40
CA TYR A 98 19.92 16.01 -2.71
C TYR A 98 19.81 17.53 -2.61
N GLU A 99 20.60 18.26 -3.40
CA GLU A 99 20.71 19.74 -3.38
C GLU A 99 21.20 20.37 -2.07
N LYS A 100 21.68 19.58 -1.10
CA LYS A 100 22.27 20.09 0.15
C LYS A 100 23.76 19.82 0.22
N VAL A 101 24.16 18.61 -0.10
CA VAL A 101 25.52 18.12 0.09
C VAL A 101 25.94 17.29 -1.13
N SER A 102 27.24 17.33 -1.45
CA SER A 102 27.78 16.48 -2.51
C SER A 102 27.58 15.01 -2.18
N MET A 103 27.03 14.26 -3.11
CA MET A 103 26.88 12.80 -3.04
C MET A 103 28.19 12.12 -3.48
N ASN A 104 28.53 11.04 -2.82
CA ASN A 104 29.58 10.15 -3.30
C ASN A 104 29.07 9.29 -4.49
N LYS A 105 29.99 8.59 -5.18
CA LYS A 105 29.65 7.77 -6.37
C LYS A 105 28.61 6.68 -6.11
N TYR A 106 28.57 6.13 -4.89
CA TYR A 106 27.58 5.13 -4.49
C TYR A 106 26.20 5.76 -4.34
N GLU A 107 26.13 6.87 -3.61
CA GLU A 107 24.89 7.62 -3.40
C GLU A 107 24.30 8.16 -4.70
N GLU A 108 25.14 8.60 -5.65
CA GLU A 108 24.71 8.98 -6.99
C GLU A 108 24.04 7.80 -7.73
N ARG A 109 24.61 6.60 -7.61
CA ARG A 109 24.01 5.39 -8.20
C ARG A 109 22.68 5.05 -7.59
N ILE A 110 22.55 5.13 -6.24
CA ILE A 110 21.27 4.94 -5.54
C ILE A 110 20.26 5.97 -6.01
N PHE A 111 20.62 7.26 -6.02
CA PHE A 111 19.74 8.33 -6.47
C PHE A 111 19.28 8.18 -7.93
N ASN A 112 20.12 7.67 -8.79
CA ASN A 112 19.81 7.45 -10.20
C ASN A 112 18.79 6.32 -10.44
N ASN A 113 18.51 5.45 -9.47
CA ASN A 113 17.41 4.50 -9.55
C ASN A 113 16.03 5.19 -9.42
N ILE A 114 15.97 6.35 -8.78
CA ILE A 114 14.72 7.09 -8.62
C ILE A 114 14.27 7.61 -9.99
N SER A 115 12.99 7.41 -10.30
CA SER A 115 12.42 7.79 -11.58
C SER A 115 12.55 9.29 -11.86
N GLU A 116 12.76 9.66 -13.12
CA GLU A 116 12.81 11.07 -13.52
C GLU A 116 11.49 11.80 -13.26
N SER A 117 10.36 11.10 -13.28
CA SER A 117 9.06 11.67 -12.90
C SER A 117 9.00 12.10 -11.42
N ALA A 118 9.55 11.30 -10.51
CA ALA A 118 9.62 11.64 -9.09
C ALA A 118 10.55 12.84 -8.86
N LYS A 119 11.71 12.87 -9.53
CA LYS A 119 12.64 14.02 -9.48
C LYS A 119 12.02 15.30 -10.07
N ALA A 120 11.27 15.19 -11.16
CA ALA A 120 10.58 16.33 -11.77
C ALA A 120 9.47 16.87 -10.85
N LEU A 121 8.73 15.98 -10.18
CA LEU A 121 7.73 16.37 -9.18
C LEU A 121 8.37 17.14 -8.02
N TYR A 122 9.47 16.61 -7.47
CA TYR A 122 10.24 17.31 -6.44
C TYR A 122 10.65 18.72 -6.90
N ARG A 123 11.29 18.86 -8.08
CA ARG A 123 11.74 20.16 -8.59
C ARG A 123 10.58 21.16 -8.75
N ARG A 124 9.39 20.69 -9.10
CA ARG A 124 8.19 21.53 -9.22
C ARG A 124 7.71 22.02 -7.86
N GLU A 125 7.55 21.11 -6.91
CA GLU A 125 6.99 21.42 -5.58
C GLU A 125 7.98 22.19 -4.70
N ALA A 126 9.28 21.89 -4.81
CA ALA A 126 10.33 22.52 -4.01
C ALA A 126 10.73 23.93 -4.48
N LYS A 127 10.24 24.41 -5.64
CA LYS A 127 10.70 25.64 -6.28
C LYS A 127 10.61 26.89 -5.39
N ASN A 128 9.54 27.00 -4.59
CA ASN A 128 9.32 28.14 -3.68
C ASN A 128 9.17 27.70 -2.22
N ALA A 129 9.63 26.49 -1.91
CA ALA A 129 9.47 25.89 -0.58
C ALA A 129 10.60 26.30 0.36
N THR A 130 10.30 26.36 1.65
CA THR A 130 11.29 26.47 2.73
C THR A 130 12.16 25.21 2.80
N GLU A 131 13.31 25.26 3.49
CA GLU A 131 14.17 24.07 3.62
C GLU A 131 13.47 22.91 4.32
N ALA A 132 12.61 23.16 5.29
CA ALA A 132 11.82 22.13 5.95
C ALA A 132 10.81 21.46 4.98
N GLU A 133 10.15 22.26 4.13
CA GLU A 133 9.26 21.74 3.09
C GLU A 133 10.02 20.99 2.01
N LYS A 134 11.21 21.45 1.63
CA LYS A 134 12.07 20.71 0.69
C LYS A 134 12.48 19.35 1.27
N ASP A 135 12.76 19.25 2.57
CA ASP A 135 13.03 17.96 3.21
C ASP A 135 11.82 17.05 3.18
N TYR A 136 10.63 17.57 3.40
CA TYR A 136 9.40 16.82 3.21
C TYR A 136 9.27 16.28 1.77
N TYR A 137 9.51 17.10 0.75
CA TYR A 137 9.43 16.66 -0.64
C TYR A 137 10.56 15.69 -1.02
N ARG A 138 11.76 15.79 -0.41
CA ARG A 138 12.83 14.79 -0.56
C ARG A 138 12.41 13.45 0.01
N LEU A 139 11.87 13.42 1.23
CA LEU A 139 11.34 12.19 1.85
C LEU A 139 10.20 11.61 1.02
N LYS A 140 9.27 12.45 0.58
CA LYS A 140 8.16 12.04 -0.27
C LYS A 140 8.66 11.38 -1.56
N MET A 141 9.72 11.88 -2.19
CA MET A 141 10.30 11.30 -3.39
C MET A 141 10.81 9.87 -3.16
N ALA A 142 11.45 9.57 -2.03
CA ALA A 142 11.88 8.21 -1.69
C ALA A 142 10.68 7.30 -1.39
N VAL A 143 9.73 7.79 -0.59
CA VAL A 143 8.52 7.01 -0.23
C VAL A 143 7.69 6.71 -1.47
N ASP A 144 7.41 7.71 -2.32
CA ASP A 144 6.66 7.51 -3.56
C ASP A 144 7.38 6.53 -4.49
N PHE A 145 8.70 6.57 -4.56
CA PHE A 145 9.47 5.63 -5.38
C PHE A 145 9.31 4.19 -4.88
N VAL A 146 9.45 3.93 -3.58
CA VAL A 146 9.30 2.60 -2.99
C VAL A 146 7.83 2.13 -3.07
N CYS A 147 6.87 2.99 -2.73
CA CYS A 147 5.45 2.64 -2.75
C CYS A 147 4.89 2.34 -4.16
N ASN A 148 5.49 2.91 -5.20
CA ASN A 148 5.08 2.64 -6.59
C ASN A 148 5.77 1.42 -7.20
N MET A 149 6.64 0.73 -6.47
CA MET A 149 7.21 -0.54 -6.93
C MET A 149 6.15 -1.65 -6.88
N THR A 150 6.16 -2.52 -7.88
CA THR A 150 5.51 -3.83 -7.74
C THR A 150 6.36 -4.72 -6.84
N ASP A 151 5.77 -5.73 -6.20
CA ASP A 151 6.48 -6.67 -5.32
C ASP A 151 7.71 -7.29 -6.01
N GLY A 152 7.55 -7.72 -7.26
CA GLY A 152 8.64 -8.29 -8.05
C GLY A 152 9.75 -7.29 -8.34
N TYR A 153 9.42 -6.03 -8.58
CA TYR A 153 10.42 -4.98 -8.82
C TYR A 153 11.13 -4.60 -7.52
N ALA A 154 10.42 -4.46 -6.41
CA ALA A 154 11.02 -4.19 -5.09
C ALA A 154 12.03 -5.27 -4.71
N LYS A 155 11.66 -6.55 -4.90
CA LYS A 155 12.57 -7.67 -4.70
C LYS A 155 13.80 -7.60 -5.59
N LYS A 156 13.63 -7.31 -6.88
CA LYS A 156 14.74 -7.19 -7.84
C LYS A 156 15.70 -6.06 -7.45
N VAL A 157 15.18 -4.90 -7.05
CA VAL A 157 16.01 -3.77 -6.57
C VAL A 157 16.75 -4.15 -5.30
N TYR A 158 16.06 -4.79 -4.36
CA TYR A 158 16.66 -5.30 -3.13
C TYR A 158 17.82 -6.28 -3.42
N ASP A 159 17.57 -7.29 -4.25
CA ASP A 159 18.61 -8.27 -4.62
C ASP A 159 19.82 -7.60 -5.31
N THR A 160 19.57 -6.57 -6.12
CA THR A 160 20.64 -5.83 -6.80
C THR A 160 21.50 -4.99 -5.84
N LEU A 161 20.91 -4.47 -4.76
CA LEU A 161 21.60 -3.59 -3.82
C LEU A 161 22.28 -4.36 -2.67
N PHE A 162 21.75 -5.52 -2.29
CA PHE A 162 22.15 -6.20 -1.04
C PHE A 162 22.62 -7.65 -1.22
N THR A 163 22.65 -8.18 -2.47
CA THR A 163 23.17 -9.50 -2.79
C THR A 163 24.35 -9.40 -3.71
#